data_334eca1d28f7436669b68af691b4bff1
#
_entry.id   334eca1d28f7436669b68af691b4bff1
#
_cell.length_a   1.000
_cell.length_b   1.000
_cell.length_c   1.000
_cell.angle_alpha   90.00
_cell.angle_beta   90.00
_cell.angle_gamma   90.00
#
_symmetry.space_group_name_H-M   'P 1'
#
loop_
_entity.id
_entity.type
_entity.pdbx_description
1 polymer ?
#
loop_
_entity_poly.entity_id
_entity_poly.type
_entity_poly.pdbx_seq_one_letter_code
_entity_poly.pdbx_strand_id
1 'polypeptide(L)'
;MAERLKTGRSRNTENRQHGTGSRKPATDNRQPATDTHRLVGSVKAFGAPCAKLVGFEIVQIAEGRAVGRLQTGPQHANPMGTVHGGILCDLADAAMGMAFASTLKHDETFTTLELKINFLRPVWVSLLRAEAHVTNRGKTVGLVECTVRDEHHRLVAKAVSTCLILRGEQAAGR
;
A
#
# COMPACT_ATOMS: atom_id res chain seq x y z
N MET A 1 -62.17 -29.81 -32.07
CA MET A 1 -63.12 -29.45 -31.01
C MET A 1 -62.45 -28.37 -30.21
N ALA A 2 -62.90 -27.19 -30.43
CA ALA A 2 -63.48 -26.21 -29.51
C ALA A 2 -62.48 -25.66 -28.48
N GLU A 3 -62.33 -24.47 -28.20
CA GLU A 3 -62.87 -23.14 -28.45
C GLU A 3 -62.17 -22.14 -27.54
N ARG A 4 -61.72 -21.04 -28.10
CA ARG A 4 -61.78 -19.64 -27.65
C ARG A 4 -61.92 -19.35 -26.15
N LEU A 5 -61.06 -18.41 -25.69
CA LEU A 5 -61.59 -17.07 -25.31
C LEU A 5 -60.47 -16.03 -25.15
N LYS A 6 -60.66 -14.89 -25.78
CA LYS A 6 -59.89 -13.64 -25.66
C LYS A 6 -60.31 -12.91 -24.39
N THR A 7 -59.37 -12.28 -23.70
CA THR A 7 -59.63 -10.99 -23.03
C THR A 7 -58.34 -10.14 -23.03
N GLY A 8 -58.41 -9.02 -23.70
CA GLY A 8 -57.37 -8.00 -23.68
C GLY A 8 -57.38 -7.20 -22.38
N ARG A 9 -56.16 -6.78 -21.97
CA ARG A 9 -56.00 -5.68 -21.02
C ARG A 9 -54.84 -4.81 -21.50
N SER A 10 -55.25 -3.62 -21.96
CA SER A 10 -54.42 -2.45 -22.17
C SER A 10 -53.57 -2.17 -20.93
N ARG A 11 -52.23 -2.03 -21.06
CA ARG A 11 -51.37 -1.45 -20.08
C ARG A 11 -50.87 -0.12 -20.58
N ASN A 12 -51.30 0.86 -19.86
CA ASN A 12 -50.92 2.26 -19.90
C ASN A 12 -49.40 2.40 -19.65
N THR A 13 -48.66 2.93 -20.61
CA THR A 13 -47.24 3.25 -20.48
C THR A 13 -47.12 4.62 -19.86
N GLU A 14 -46.93 4.70 -18.55
CA GLU A 14 -46.50 5.91 -17.88
C GLU A 14 -45.00 6.14 -18.12
N ASN A 15 -44.72 7.20 -18.80
CA ASN A 15 -43.42 7.74 -19.15
C ASN A 15 -42.77 8.34 -17.89
N ARG A 16 -41.89 7.61 -17.20
CA ARG A 16 -41.05 8.17 -16.11
C ARG A 16 -39.79 8.76 -16.71
N GLN A 17 -39.79 10.07 -16.81
CA GLN A 17 -38.58 10.84 -17.08
C GLN A 17 -37.60 10.68 -15.92
N HIS A 18 -36.45 10.01 -16.17
CA HIS A 18 -35.31 9.99 -15.26
C HIS A 18 -34.53 11.29 -15.42
N GLY A 19 -34.68 12.18 -14.45
CA GLY A 19 -33.84 13.35 -14.32
C GLY A 19 -32.39 12.94 -14.03
N THR A 20 -31.49 13.17 -14.97
CA THR A 20 -30.04 13.06 -14.79
C THR A 20 -29.53 14.23 -13.97
N GLY A 21 -29.60 14.10 -12.65
CA GLY A 21 -28.92 15.02 -11.75
C GLY A 21 -27.41 14.79 -11.81
N SER A 22 -26.69 15.63 -12.50
CA SER A 22 -25.23 15.68 -12.47
C SER A 22 -24.77 16.08 -11.06
N ARG A 23 -24.33 15.10 -10.26
CA ARG A 23 -23.60 15.36 -9.02
C ARG A 23 -22.23 15.95 -9.40
N LYS A 24 -22.04 17.22 -9.12
CA LYS A 24 -20.70 17.82 -9.10
C LYS A 24 -19.81 17.01 -8.14
N PRO A 25 -18.56 16.70 -8.52
CA PRO A 25 -17.63 16.08 -7.59
C PRO A 25 -17.42 17.05 -6.43
N ALA A 26 -17.61 16.57 -5.20
CA ALA A 26 -17.26 17.32 -4.01
C ALA A 26 -15.74 17.56 -4.05
N THR A 27 -15.34 18.81 -4.13
CA THR A 27 -13.95 19.22 -3.93
C THR A 27 -13.60 18.90 -2.47
N ASP A 28 -12.83 17.84 -2.27
CA ASP A 28 -12.28 17.47 -0.96
C ASP A 28 -11.24 18.54 -0.54
N ASN A 29 -11.71 19.52 0.18
CA ASN A 29 -10.92 20.64 0.70
C ASN A 29 -10.28 20.26 2.05
N ARG A 30 -9.69 19.04 2.15
CA ARG A 30 -8.88 18.66 3.30
C ARG A 30 -7.55 19.39 3.21
N GLN A 31 -7.35 20.36 4.07
CA GLN A 31 -6.03 20.93 4.34
C GLN A 31 -5.08 19.76 4.71
N PRO A 32 -3.84 19.74 4.20
CA PRO A 32 -2.87 18.72 4.58
C PRO A 32 -2.67 18.78 6.10
N ALA A 33 -2.91 17.65 6.75
CA ALA A 33 -2.65 17.52 8.18
C ALA A 33 -1.15 17.79 8.41
N THR A 34 -0.84 18.88 9.09
CA THR A 34 0.53 19.32 9.44
C THR A 34 1.17 18.46 10.52
N ASP A 35 0.46 17.44 11.01
CA ASP A 35 0.93 16.58 12.09
C ASP A 35 1.44 15.25 11.53
N THR A 36 2.72 15.23 11.19
CA THR A 36 3.41 14.03 10.70
C THR A 36 3.57 13.05 11.86
N HIS A 37 3.03 11.83 11.74
CA HIS A 37 3.17 10.79 12.76
C HIS A 37 4.65 10.61 13.16
N ARG A 38 4.92 10.45 14.49
CA ARG A 38 6.26 10.38 15.08
C ARG A 38 7.23 9.40 14.38
N LEU A 39 6.73 8.21 13.97
CA LEU A 39 7.55 7.21 13.25
C LEU A 39 8.03 7.74 11.89
N VAL A 40 7.15 8.42 11.16
CA VAL A 40 7.50 9.04 9.87
C VAL A 40 8.52 10.17 10.08
N GLY A 41 8.34 10.98 11.13
CA GLY A 41 9.25 12.04 11.52
C GLY A 41 10.65 11.49 11.87
N SER A 42 10.72 10.42 12.68
CA SER A 42 11.98 9.78 13.05
C SER A 42 12.73 9.21 11.86
N VAL A 43 12.04 8.52 10.93
CA VAL A 43 12.68 7.94 9.73
C VAL A 43 13.20 9.05 8.81
N LYS A 44 12.47 10.14 8.63
CA LYS A 44 12.92 11.29 7.85
C LYS A 44 14.15 11.98 8.46
N ALA A 45 14.22 12.06 9.81
CA ALA A 45 15.30 12.75 10.49
C ALA A 45 16.58 11.91 10.64
N PHE A 46 16.46 10.62 10.97
CA PHE A 46 17.59 9.79 11.40
C PHE A 46 17.83 8.55 10.53
N GLY A 47 16.84 8.13 9.74
CA GLY A 47 16.83 6.85 9.05
C GLY A 47 16.78 5.66 10.02
N ALA A 48 16.48 4.47 9.51
CA ALA A 48 16.54 3.25 10.29
C ALA A 48 17.96 2.63 10.20
N PRO A 49 18.53 2.09 11.31
CA PRO A 49 19.84 1.42 11.26
C PRO A 49 19.92 0.30 10.21
N CYS A 50 18.88 -0.51 10.09
CA CYS A 50 18.78 -1.56 9.09
C CYS A 50 18.81 -0.99 7.66
N ALA A 51 18.12 0.10 7.40
CA ALA A 51 18.15 0.77 6.09
C ALA A 51 19.57 1.22 5.69
N LYS A 52 20.34 1.73 6.68
CA LYS A 52 21.75 2.12 6.47
C LYS A 52 22.63 0.90 6.18
N LEU A 53 22.40 -0.20 6.88
CA LEU A 53 23.16 -1.45 6.68
C LEU A 53 22.93 -2.04 5.30
N VAL A 54 21.67 -2.14 4.88
CA VAL A 54 21.27 -2.68 3.58
C VAL A 54 21.50 -1.67 2.45
N GLY A 55 21.47 -0.36 2.74
CA GLY A 55 21.70 0.70 1.77
C GLY A 55 20.43 1.18 1.05
N PHE A 56 19.24 0.90 1.58
CA PHE A 56 18.02 1.45 1.02
C PHE A 56 17.59 2.75 1.72
N GLU A 57 16.78 3.54 1.04
CA GLU A 57 16.20 4.76 1.57
C GLU A 57 14.70 4.84 1.28
N ILE A 58 13.95 5.49 2.16
CA ILE A 58 12.55 5.86 1.91
C ILE A 58 12.51 7.29 1.41
N VAL A 59 12.23 7.47 0.13
CA VAL A 59 12.32 8.75 -0.58
C VAL A 59 11.01 9.54 -0.59
N GLN A 60 9.89 8.86 -0.36
CA GLN A 60 8.58 9.50 -0.32
C GLN A 60 7.68 8.80 0.69
N ILE A 61 6.96 9.60 1.50
CA ILE A 61 5.92 9.12 2.42
C ILE A 61 4.78 10.13 2.40
N ALA A 62 3.57 9.70 2.11
CA ALA A 62 2.37 10.53 2.16
C ALA A 62 1.09 9.69 2.14
N GLU A 63 0.14 9.99 3.01
CA GLU A 63 -1.27 9.54 2.97
C GLU A 63 -1.48 8.06 2.57
N GLY A 64 -0.88 7.15 3.30
CA GLY A 64 -1.00 5.72 3.04
C GLY A 64 -0.13 5.22 1.88
N ARG A 65 0.84 6.01 1.43
CA ARG A 65 1.79 5.63 0.37
C ARG A 65 3.23 5.88 0.82
N ALA A 66 4.14 5.04 0.33
CA ALA A 66 5.57 5.27 0.49
C ALA A 66 6.34 4.70 -0.70
N VAL A 67 7.52 5.26 -0.93
CA VAL A 67 8.44 4.81 -1.97
C VAL A 67 9.80 4.58 -1.35
N GLY A 68 10.30 3.35 -1.47
CA GLY A 68 11.67 2.96 -1.15
C GLY A 68 12.53 2.83 -2.41
N ARG A 69 13.83 3.10 -2.26
CA ARG A 69 14.84 2.90 -3.32
C ARG A 69 16.03 2.13 -2.77
N LEU A 70 16.61 1.28 -3.61
CA LEU A 70 17.84 0.55 -3.32
C LEU A 70 18.67 0.42 -4.60
N GLN A 71 19.89 0.95 -4.59
CA GLN A 71 20.88 0.57 -5.59
C GLN A 71 21.48 -0.77 -5.19
N THR A 72 21.19 -1.83 -5.93
CA THR A 72 21.76 -3.15 -5.65
C THR A 72 23.18 -3.26 -6.16
N GLY A 73 23.96 -4.14 -5.51
CA GLY A 73 25.35 -4.42 -5.85
C GLY A 73 25.77 -5.79 -5.35
N PRO A 74 27.05 -6.18 -5.52
CA PRO A 74 27.57 -7.51 -5.15
C PRO A 74 27.29 -7.93 -3.70
N GLN A 75 27.27 -6.96 -2.76
CA GLN A 75 26.98 -7.19 -1.34
C GLN A 75 25.57 -7.69 -1.07
N HIS A 76 24.66 -7.55 -2.03
CA HIS A 76 23.27 -7.99 -1.91
C HIS A 76 23.02 -9.35 -2.58
N ALA A 77 24.08 -9.96 -3.16
CA ALA A 77 23.94 -11.17 -3.94
C ALA A 77 23.76 -12.42 -3.05
N ASN A 78 22.94 -13.35 -3.52
CA ASN A 78 22.88 -14.71 -3.03
C ASN A 78 24.00 -15.58 -3.69
N PRO A 79 24.17 -16.87 -3.31
CA PRO A 79 25.19 -17.72 -3.91
C PRO A 79 25.09 -17.92 -5.44
N MET A 80 23.94 -17.62 -6.04
CA MET A 80 23.72 -17.68 -7.50
C MET A 80 24.08 -16.36 -8.20
N GLY A 81 24.53 -15.35 -7.45
CA GLY A 81 24.90 -14.03 -7.98
C GLY A 81 23.74 -13.05 -8.19
N THR A 82 22.49 -13.48 -7.97
CA THR A 82 21.32 -12.58 -8.03
C THR A 82 21.06 -11.94 -6.67
N VAL A 83 20.34 -10.83 -6.65
CA VAL A 83 19.91 -10.18 -5.39
C VAL A 83 19.18 -11.20 -4.52
N HIS A 84 19.62 -11.31 -3.25
CA HIS A 84 19.01 -12.19 -2.28
C HIS A 84 17.56 -11.74 -1.99
N GLY A 85 16.63 -12.72 -1.91
CA GLY A 85 15.21 -12.41 -1.65
C GLY A 85 14.96 -11.65 -0.35
N GLY A 86 15.77 -11.89 0.69
CA GLY A 86 15.71 -11.14 1.95
C GLY A 86 15.88 -9.63 1.76
N ILE A 87 16.78 -9.21 0.86
CA ILE A 87 16.97 -7.77 0.55
C ILE A 87 15.72 -7.16 -0.08
N LEU A 88 15.03 -7.93 -0.93
CA LEU A 88 13.74 -7.50 -1.50
C LEU A 88 12.64 -7.44 -0.45
N CYS A 89 12.67 -8.36 0.55
CA CYS A 89 11.77 -8.32 1.69
C CYS A 89 12.00 -7.07 2.54
N ASP A 90 13.25 -6.76 2.90
CA ASP A 90 13.60 -5.58 3.71
C ASP A 90 13.14 -4.28 3.05
N LEU A 91 13.41 -4.12 1.76
CA LEU A 91 12.99 -2.95 1.00
C LEU A 91 11.45 -2.83 0.93
N ALA A 92 10.74 -3.95 0.70
CA ALA A 92 9.29 -3.98 0.60
C ALA A 92 8.64 -3.73 1.97
N ASP A 93 9.13 -4.39 3.04
CA ASP A 93 8.60 -4.21 4.40
C ASP A 93 8.77 -2.78 4.89
N ALA A 94 9.95 -2.20 4.70
CA ALA A 94 10.21 -0.81 5.07
C ALA A 94 9.27 0.17 4.33
N ALA A 95 9.06 -0.02 3.03
CA ALA A 95 8.14 0.81 2.26
C ALA A 95 6.68 0.63 2.74
N MET A 96 6.23 -0.62 2.97
CA MET A 96 4.89 -0.92 3.47
C MET A 96 4.68 -0.38 4.89
N GLY A 97 5.66 -0.54 5.77
CA GLY A 97 5.63 -0.01 7.12
C GLY A 97 5.50 1.51 7.14
N MET A 98 6.25 2.23 6.30
CA MET A 98 6.15 3.70 6.22
C MET A 98 4.85 4.18 5.57
N ALA A 99 4.34 3.47 4.57
CA ALA A 99 3.01 3.73 4.03
C ALA A 99 1.94 3.60 5.12
N PHE A 100 2.00 2.52 5.92
CA PHE A 100 1.04 2.30 7.00
C PHE A 100 1.20 3.32 8.14
N ALA A 101 2.43 3.60 8.57
CA ALA A 101 2.74 4.60 9.60
C ALA A 101 2.15 5.97 9.28
N SER A 102 2.12 6.36 8.00
CA SER A 102 1.55 7.64 7.57
C SER A 102 0.03 7.76 7.76
N THR A 103 -0.66 6.66 8.06
CA THR A 103 -2.11 6.61 8.32
C THR A 103 -2.46 6.53 9.80
N LEU A 104 -1.45 6.40 10.67
CA LEU A 104 -1.65 6.23 12.11
C LEU A 104 -1.99 7.57 12.78
N LYS A 105 -2.79 7.49 13.84
CA LYS A 105 -3.03 8.60 14.75
C LYS A 105 -1.84 8.78 15.70
N HIS A 106 -1.77 9.92 16.37
CA HIS A 106 -0.66 10.26 17.26
C HIS A 106 -0.44 9.25 18.39
N ASP A 107 -1.53 8.66 18.92
CA ASP A 107 -1.56 7.68 20.01
C ASP A 107 -1.46 6.22 19.55
N GLU A 108 -1.28 6.00 18.25
CA GLU A 108 -1.18 4.69 17.64
C GLU A 108 0.28 4.35 17.30
N THR A 109 0.59 3.07 17.31
CA THR A 109 1.75 2.47 16.65
C THR A 109 1.30 1.20 15.95
N PHE A 110 2.20 0.46 15.33
CA PHE A 110 1.86 -0.79 14.66
C PHE A 110 2.98 -1.82 14.76
N THR A 111 2.63 -3.05 14.44
CA THR A 111 3.58 -4.12 14.15
C THR A 111 3.12 -4.89 12.93
N THR A 112 4.06 -5.34 12.10
CA THR A 112 3.80 -6.28 11.01
C THR A 112 3.51 -7.64 11.62
N LEU A 113 2.37 -8.25 11.28
CA LEU A 113 2.02 -9.62 11.67
C LEU A 113 2.51 -10.63 10.66
N GLU A 114 2.47 -10.25 9.39
CA GLU A 114 2.72 -11.12 8.27
C GLU A 114 3.24 -10.30 7.09
N LEU A 115 4.17 -10.86 6.36
CA LEU A 115 4.60 -10.39 5.05
C LEU A 115 4.69 -11.59 4.12
N LYS A 116 3.96 -11.52 3.01
CA LYS A 116 4.08 -12.45 1.89
C LYS A 116 4.70 -11.71 0.70
N ILE A 117 5.72 -12.32 0.09
CA ILE A 117 6.35 -11.77 -1.12
C ILE A 117 6.43 -12.84 -2.21
N ASN A 118 6.20 -12.43 -3.44
CA ASN A 118 6.41 -13.25 -4.64
C ASN A 118 7.57 -12.63 -5.43
N PHE A 119 8.64 -13.42 -5.63
CA PHE A 119 9.78 -13.06 -6.46
C PHE A 119 9.49 -13.48 -7.90
N LEU A 120 9.42 -12.50 -8.80
CA LEU A 120 8.91 -12.69 -10.16
C LEU A 120 10.01 -12.58 -11.22
N ARG A 121 11.12 -11.91 -10.87
CA ARG A 121 12.23 -11.68 -11.78
C ARG A 121 13.56 -11.64 -11.02
N PRO A 122 14.61 -12.35 -11.48
CA PRO A 122 15.94 -12.17 -10.92
C PRO A 122 16.51 -10.80 -11.28
N VAL A 123 17.30 -10.25 -10.36
CA VAL A 123 18.02 -8.98 -10.51
C VAL A 123 19.47 -9.20 -10.09
N TRP A 124 20.42 -8.56 -10.76
CA TRP A 124 21.84 -8.55 -10.39
C TRP A 124 22.23 -7.19 -9.83
N VAL A 125 22.45 -6.22 -10.70
CA VAL A 125 22.73 -4.83 -10.35
C VAL A 125 21.68 -3.97 -11.01
N SER A 126 20.94 -3.18 -10.21
CA SER A 126 19.88 -2.29 -10.69
C SER A 126 19.48 -1.31 -9.60
N LEU A 127 18.92 -0.18 -9.99
CA LEU A 127 18.17 0.67 -9.09
C LEU A 127 16.76 0.10 -8.91
N LEU A 128 16.48 -0.44 -7.73
CA LEU A 128 15.15 -0.93 -7.37
C LEU A 128 14.29 0.19 -6.80
N ARG A 129 13.01 0.16 -7.13
CA ARG A 129 11.97 1.04 -6.60
C ARG A 129 10.82 0.20 -6.04
N ALA A 130 10.57 0.35 -4.74
CA ALA A 130 9.45 -0.26 -4.02
C ALA A 130 8.36 0.80 -3.81
N GLU A 131 7.18 0.56 -4.35
CA GLU A 131 6.02 1.42 -4.23
C GLU A 131 4.96 0.73 -3.39
N ALA A 132 4.76 1.23 -2.18
CA ALA A 132 3.80 0.69 -1.22
C ALA A 132 2.57 1.59 -1.10
N HIS A 133 1.41 0.97 -0.89
CA HIS A 133 0.17 1.66 -0.59
C HIS A 133 -0.70 0.86 0.36
N VAL A 134 -1.42 1.57 1.24
CA VAL A 134 -2.41 0.98 2.14
C VAL A 134 -3.67 0.68 1.34
N THR A 135 -3.99 -0.60 1.21
CA THR A 135 -5.19 -1.09 0.52
C THR A 135 -6.42 -0.99 1.41
N ASN A 136 -6.23 -1.27 2.71
CA ASN A 136 -7.29 -1.15 3.70
C ASN A 136 -6.74 -0.69 5.04
N ARG A 137 -7.44 0.25 5.69
CA ARG A 137 -7.15 0.78 7.02
C ARG A 137 -8.34 0.54 7.94
N GLY A 138 -8.36 -0.63 8.58
CA GLY A 138 -9.35 -0.98 9.60
C GLY A 138 -9.09 -0.31 10.96
N LYS A 139 -9.93 -0.60 11.95
CA LYS A 139 -9.75 -0.12 13.34
C LYS A 139 -8.58 -0.78 14.06
N THR A 140 -8.33 -2.06 13.79
CA THR A 140 -7.32 -2.88 14.47
C THR A 140 -6.27 -3.40 13.53
N VAL A 141 -6.64 -3.74 12.30
CA VAL A 141 -5.77 -4.35 11.30
C VAL A 141 -5.81 -3.52 10.02
N GLY A 142 -4.68 -3.43 9.34
CA GLY A 142 -4.58 -2.86 8.00
C GLY A 142 -3.87 -3.78 7.04
N LEU A 143 -4.18 -3.64 5.77
CA LEU A 143 -3.59 -4.36 4.65
C LEU A 143 -2.80 -3.38 3.79
N VAL A 144 -1.57 -3.75 3.47
CA VAL A 144 -0.65 -2.94 2.65
C VAL A 144 -0.12 -3.79 1.51
N GLU A 145 -0.05 -3.23 0.32
CA GLU A 145 0.57 -3.87 -0.84
C GLU A 145 1.81 -3.09 -1.28
N CYS A 146 2.78 -3.81 -1.83
CA CYS A 146 3.99 -3.25 -2.39
C CYS A 146 4.34 -3.89 -3.73
N THR A 147 4.79 -3.06 -4.66
CA THR A 147 5.32 -3.49 -5.95
C THR A 147 6.77 -3.04 -6.06
N VAL A 148 7.69 -4.00 -6.28
CA VAL A 148 9.10 -3.70 -6.53
C VAL A 148 9.40 -3.79 -8.02
N ARG A 149 9.99 -2.73 -8.58
CA ARG A 149 10.40 -2.63 -9.98
C ARG A 149 11.87 -2.30 -10.10
N ASP A 150 12.47 -2.71 -11.21
CA ASP A 150 13.83 -2.32 -11.57
C ASP A 150 13.87 -0.98 -12.33
N GLU A 151 15.06 -0.51 -12.69
CA GLU A 151 15.29 0.74 -13.43
C GLU A 151 14.61 0.78 -14.82
N HIS A 152 14.30 -0.39 -15.39
CA HIS A 152 13.55 -0.52 -16.65
C HIS A 152 12.04 -0.67 -16.43
N HIS A 153 11.53 -0.35 -15.22
CA HIS A 153 10.14 -0.51 -14.80
C HIS A 153 9.58 -1.94 -14.88
N ARG A 154 10.45 -2.97 -14.99
CA ARG A 154 10.03 -4.36 -15.01
C ARG A 154 9.69 -4.82 -13.61
N LEU A 155 8.60 -5.58 -13.47
CA LEU A 155 8.16 -6.13 -12.20
C LEU A 155 9.16 -7.17 -11.68
N VAL A 156 9.73 -6.91 -10.51
CA VAL A 156 10.71 -7.77 -9.83
C VAL A 156 10.05 -8.60 -8.73
N ALA A 157 9.25 -7.95 -7.88
CA ALA A 157 8.54 -8.63 -6.82
C ALA A 157 7.21 -7.93 -6.50
N LYS A 158 6.28 -8.68 -5.92
CA LYS A 158 5.05 -8.16 -5.34
C LYS A 158 4.91 -8.68 -3.91
N ALA A 159 4.60 -7.77 -2.98
CA ALA A 159 4.42 -8.10 -1.57
C ALA A 159 3.08 -7.61 -1.04
N VAL A 160 2.59 -8.31 -0.01
CA VAL A 160 1.40 -7.95 0.77
C VAL A 160 1.76 -8.13 2.24
N SER A 161 1.30 -7.23 3.09
CA SER A 161 1.55 -7.27 4.53
C SER A 161 0.29 -6.94 5.31
N THR A 162 0.12 -7.64 6.44
CA THR A 162 -0.92 -7.36 7.43
C THR A 162 -0.28 -6.66 8.63
N CYS A 163 -0.78 -5.47 8.98
CA CYS A 163 -0.30 -4.65 10.09
C CYS A 163 -1.34 -4.61 11.21
N LEU A 164 -0.91 -4.87 12.45
CA LEU A 164 -1.72 -4.71 13.66
C LEU A 164 -1.48 -3.34 14.27
N ILE A 165 -2.56 -2.62 14.57
CA ILE A 165 -2.51 -1.32 15.22
C ILE A 165 -2.50 -1.53 16.73
N LEU A 166 -1.56 -0.90 17.40
CA LEU A 166 -1.37 -0.96 18.84
C LEU A 166 -1.69 0.39 19.48
N ARG A 167 -2.34 0.37 20.65
CA ARG A 167 -2.79 1.55 21.40
C ARG A 167 -2.55 1.36 22.91
N GLY A 168 -2.51 2.48 23.64
CA GLY A 168 -2.35 2.47 25.08
C GLY A 168 -1.11 1.69 25.52
N GLU A 169 -1.25 0.79 26.48
CA GLU A 169 -0.14 -0.01 27.02
C GLU A 169 0.55 -0.87 25.95
N GLN A 170 -0.17 -1.35 24.94
CA GLN A 170 0.40 -2.12 23.84
C GLN A 170 1.35 -1.29 22.97
N ALA A 171 1.20 0.01 22.96
CA ALA A 171 2.06 0.95 22.21
C ALA A 171 3.28 1.40 23.04
N ALA A 172 3.33 1.11 24.33
CA ALA A 172 4.42 1.55 25.22
C ALA A 172 5.76 0.92 24.78
N GLY A 173 6.80 1.75 24.68
CA GLY A 173 8.14 1.31 24.30
C GLY A 173 8.38 0.99 22.82
N ARG A 174 7.44 1.38 21.95
CA ARG A 174 7.52 1.14 20.49
C ARG A 174 7.46 2.42 19.68
#